data_de36fe653c38d3e574867bb087af385a
#
_entry.id   de36fe653c38d3e574867bb087af385a
#
_cell.length_a   1.000
_cell.length_b   1.000
_cell.length_c   1.000
_cell.angle_alpha   90.00
_cell.angle_beta   90.00
_cell.angle_gamma   90.00
#
_symmetry.space_group_name_H-M   'P 1'
#
loop_
_entity.id
_entity.type
_entity.pdbx_description
1 polymer ?
#
loop_
_entity_poly.entity_id
_entity_poly.type
_entity_poly.pdbx_seq_one_letter_code
_entity_poly.pdbx_strand_id
1 'polypeptide(L)'
;MDTECSKRHVDSVVKSSGIFSLNSLRRARKYLSPKVLIIDEIGYRPIDAKAAVHFFEIVSERYESGSIICSSNKGFWEWGSLFGDSVLATAILDRLLHHAVVMNIKGDSYRLKDRKRQGIASHLEVAQAYEKGATIE
;
A
#
# COMPACT_ATOMS: atom_id res chain seq x y z
N MET A 1 31.82 2.30 -4.69
CA MET A 1 32.32 0.94 -4.42
C MET A 1 31.30 0.06 -3.71
N ASP A 2 30.00 0.28 -3.85
CA ASP A 2 28.96 -0.38 -3.02
C ASP A 2 27.81 -1.03 -3.80
N THR A 3 27.85 -1.04 -5.12
CA THR A 3 26.81 -1.66 -5.96
C THR A 3 26.94 -3.18 -6.08
N GLU A 4 28.11 -3.72 -5.86
CA GLU A 4 28.40 -5.16 -6.02
C GLU A 4 28.10 -5.97 -4.74
N CYS A 5 28.21 -5.35 -3.57
CA CYS A 5 27.87 -5.98 -2.29
C CYS A 5 26.35 -6.17 -2.17
N SER A 6 25.57 -5.16 -2.58
CA SER A 6 24.11 -5.22 -2.60
C SER A 6 23.56 -6.28 -3.56
N LYS A 7 24.20 -6.44 -4.75
CA LYS A 7 23.80 -7.49 -5.71
C LYS A 7 24.03 -8.91 -5.18
N ARG A 8 25.13 -9.16 -4.49
CA ARG A 8 25.46 -10.50 -3.95
C ARG A 8 24.53 -10.90 -2.81
N HIS A 9 24.10 -9.95 -1.98
CA HIS A 9 23.18 -10.24 -0.88
C HIS A 9 21.79 -10.61 -1.40
N VAL A 10 21.24 -9.84 -2.35
CA VAL A 10 19.94 -10.12 -2.98
C VAL A 10 19.97 -11.48 -3.71
N ASP A 11 21.05 -11.78 -4.45
CA ASP A 11 21.19 -13.04 -5.19
C ASP A 11 21.32 -14.26 -4.26
N SER A 12 21.87 -14.12 -3.04
CA SER A 12 22.00 -15.21 -2.07
C SER A 12 20.68 -15.52 -1.36
N VAL A 13 19.92 -14.51 -0.96
CA VAL A 13 18.62 -14.68 -0.29
C VAL A 13 17.59 -15.28 -1.25
N VAL A 14 17.60 -14.84 -2.49
CA VAL A 14 16.70 -15.33 -3.54
C VAL A 14 16.97 -16.80 -3.91
N LYS A 15 18.22 -17.25 -3.87
CA LYS A 15 18.57 -18.65 -4.13
C LYS A 15 18.17 -19.59 -2.98
N SER A 16 18.05 -19.09 -1.77
CA SER A 16 17.70 -19.92 -0.60
C SER A 16 16.20 -20.15 -0.44
N SER A 17 15.35 -19.26 -0.95
CA SER A 17 13.89 -19.34 -0.76
C SER A 17 13.13 -20.05 -1.88
N GLY A 18 13.73 -20.29 -3.05
CA GLY A 18 13.11 -21.04 -4.16
C GLY A 18 11.82 -20.46 -4.76
N ILE A 19 11.38 -19.29 -4.28
CA ILE A 19 10.04 -18.71 -4.49
C ILE A 19 9.99 -17.83 -5.75
N PHE A 20 11.14 -17.33 -6.22
CA PHE A 20 11.18 -16.44 -7.37
C PHE A 20 11.61 -17.14 -8.67
N SER A 21 10.76 -17.07 -9.69
CA SER A 21 11.17 -17.26 -11.08
C SER A 21 12.09 -16.10 -11.52
N LEU A 22 13.07 -16.36 -12.39
CA LEU A 22 13.99 -15.33 -12.91
C LEU A 22 13.28 -14.09 -13.50
N ASN A 23 12.07 -14.26 -14.02
CA ASN A 23 11.24 -13.17 -14.54
C ASN A 23 10.60 -12.32 -13.44
N SER A 24 10.25 -12.90 -12.30
CA SER A 24 9.71 -12.16 -11.15
C SER A 24 10.80 -11.35 -10.46
N LEU A 25 12.03 -11.84 -10.41
CA LEU A 25 13.20 -11.12 -9.90
C LEU A 25 13.51 -9.84 -10.66
N ARG A 26 13.47 -9.87 -11.99
CA ARG A 26 13.67 -8.66 -12.81
C ARG A 26 12.60 -7.61 -12.54
N ARG A 27 11.35 -8.03 -12.27
CA ARG A 27 10.23 -7.13 -11.92
C ARG A 27 10.36 -6.61 -10.49
N ALA A 28 10.78 -7.44 -9.54
CA ALA A 28 10.97 -7.04 -8.15
C ALA A 28 12.11 -6.04 -7.96
N ARG A 29 13.18 -6.09 -8.75
CA ARG A 29 14.34 -5.19 -8.64
C ARG A 29 13.97 -3.71 -8.63
N LYS A 30 13.01 -3.28 -9.42
CA LYS A 30 12.56 -1.88 -9.46
C LYS A 30 11.96 -1.40 -8.13
N TYR A 31 11.43 -2.33 -7.32
CA TYR A 31 10.87 -2.05 -6.00
C TYR A 31 11.89 -2.24 -4.87
N LEU A 32 12.94 -3.04 -5.09
CA LEU A 32 13.96 -3.36 -4.10
C LEU A 32 15.18 -2.44 -4.17
N SER A 33 15.48 -1.87 -5.34
CA SER A 33 16.66 -1.01 -5.53
C SER A 33 16.55 0.40 -4.94
N PRO A 34 15.39 1.09 -4.89
CA PRO A 34 15.28 2.42 -4.32
C PRO A 34 15.52 2.42 -2.82
N LYS A 35 16.17 3.45 -2.28
CA LYS A 35 16.32 3.62 -0.83
C LYS A 35 14.97 3.79 -0.13
N VAL A 36 14.03 4.48 -0.76
CA VAL A 36 12.67 4.70 -0.28
C VAL A 36 11.69 4.18 -1.33
N LEU A 37 10.76 3.34 -0.90
CA LEU A 37 9.63 2.88 -1.72
C LEU A 37 8.36 3.57 -1.23
N ILE A 38 7.66 4.25 -2.13
CA ILE A 38 6.37 4.88 -1.84
C ILE A 38 5.27 4.02 -2.47
N ILE A 39 4.30 3.59 -1.65
CA ILE A 39 3.14 2.81 -2.07
C ILE A 39 1.89 3.59 -1.66
N ASP A 40 1.23 4.17 -2.64
CA ASP A 40 0.08 5.03 -2.41
C ASP A 40 -1.25 4.31 -2.66
N GLU A 41 -2.28 4.72 -1.92
CA GLU A 41 -3.66 4.25 -2.10
C GLU A 41 -3.87 2.72 -1.92
N ILE A 42 -3.20 2.10 -0.94
CA ILE A 42 -3.45 0.70 -0.59
C ILE A 42 -4.92 0.57 -0.13
N GLY A 43 -5.68 -0.31 -0.78
CA GLY A 43 -7.08 -0.56 -0.44
C GLY A 43 -8.10 0.06 -1.38
N TYR A 44 -7.67 0.83 -2.38
CA TYR A 44 -8.58 1.36 -3.39
C TYR A 44 -9.25 0.26 -4.24
N ARG A 45 -8.54 -0.84 -4.48
CA ARG A 45 -9.06 -2.04 -5.16
C ARG A 45 -8.67 -3.30 -4.40
N PRO A 46 -9.49 -4.36 -4.46
CA PRO A 46 -9.07 -5.67 -3.99
C PRO A 46 -7.78 -6.12 -4.69
N ILE A 47 -6.91 -6.77 -3.93
CA ILE A 47 -5.64 -7.29 -4.43
C ILE A 47 -5.83 -8.78 -4.68
N ASP A 48 -5.53 -9.26 -5.89
CA ASP A 48 -5.59 -10.68 -6.18
C ASP A 48 -4.51 -11.47 -5.42
N ALA A 49 -4.75 -12.76 -5.18
CA ALA A 49 -3.88 -13.61 -4.36
C ALA A 49 -2.42 -13.60 -4.84
N LYS A 50 -2.18 -13.53 -6.14
CA LYS A 50 -0.83 -13.51 -6.70
C LYS A 50 -0.13 -12.17 -6.42
N ALA A 51 -0.84 -11.05 -6.58
CA ALA A 51 -0.33 -9.73 -6.24
C ALA A 51 -0.11 -9.58 -4.73
N ALA A 52 -0.95 -10.19 -3.90
CA ALA A 52 -0.81 -10.23 -2.45
C ALA A 52 0.50 -10.92 -2.02
N VAL A 53 0.82 -12.08 -2.60
CA VAL A 53 2.09 -12.78 -2.36
C VAL A 53 3.28 -11.91 -2.79
N HIS A 54 3.24 -11.31 -3.97
CA HIS A 54 4.32 -10.42 -4.42
C HIS A 54 4.48 -9.19 -3.54
N PHE A 55 3.39 -8.63 -3.04
CA PHE A 55 3.44 -7.52 -2.09
C PHE A 55 4.13 -7.94 -0.79
N PHE A 56 3.76 -9.11 -0.25
CA PHE A 56 4.42 -9.69 0.94
C PHE A 56 5.93 -9.90 0.71
N GLU A 57 6.31 -10.44 -0.45
CA GLU A 57 7.71 -10.64 -0.80
C GLU A 57 8.50 -9.33 -0.82
N ILE A 58 7.95 -8.26 -1.45
CA ILE A 58 8.59 -6.94 -1.48
C ILE A 58 8.74 -6.37 -0.07
N VAL A 59 7.69 -6.45 0.75
CA VAL A 59 7.73 -5.97 2.14
C VAL A 59 8.76 -6.75 2.94
N SER A 60 8.82 -8.08 2.78
CA SER A 60 9.75 -8.95 3.49
C SER A 60 11.22 -8.68 3.13
N GLU A 61 11.52 -8.50 1.84
CA GLU A 61 12.87 -8.18 1.36
C GLU A 61 13.33 -6.78 1.77
N ARG A 62 12.39 -5.85 1.94
CA ARG A 62 12.69 -4.48 2.40
C ARG A 62 12.69 -4.34 3.91
N TYR A 63 12.18 -5.33 4.63
CA TYR A 63 12.20 -5.32 6.08
C TYR A 63 13.63 -5.14 6.60
N GLU A 64 13.87 -4.15 7.46
CA GLU A 64 15.17 -3.75 8.01
C GLU A 64 16.25 -3.35 6.98
N SER A 65 15.95 -3.34 5.68
CA SER A 65 16.92 -3.03 4.62
C SER A 65 16.61 -1.77 3.84
N GLY A 66 15.36 -1.31 3.84
CA GLY A 66 14.95 -0.13 3.10
C GLY A 66 13.69 0.52 3.67
N SER A 67 13.54 1.82 3.46
CA SER A 67 12.37 2.57 3.92
C SER A 67 11.16 2.33 3.03
N ILE A 68 9.98 2.19 3.65
CA ILE A 68 8.69 2.13 2.97
C ILE A 68 7.81 3.25 3.52
N ILE A 69 7.20 4.01 2.62
CA ILE A 69 6.13 4.95 2.93
C ILE A 69 4.88 4.40 2.26
N CYS A 70 3.83 4.14 3.03
CA CYS A 70 2.58 3.71 2.44
C CYS A 70 1.40 4.53 2.94
N SER A 71 0.44 4.77 2.08
CA SER A 71 -0.86 5.32 2.42
C SER A 71 -1.97 4.30 2.17
N SER A 72 -3.00 4.35 3.00
CA SER A 72 -4.17 3.50 2.85
C SER A 72 -5.43 4.26 3.26
N ASN A 73 -6.51 4.03 2.54
CA ASN A 73 -7.84 4.47 2.92
C ASN A 73 -8.59 3.43 3.76
N LYS A 74 -7.94 2.27 4.03
CA LYS A 74 -8.47 1.17 4.81
C LYS A 74 -7.80 1.09 6.17
N GLY A 75 -8.60 0.81 7.20
CA GLY A 75 -8.04 0.46 8.51
C GLY A 75 -7.31 -0.89 8.46
N PHE A 76 -6.35 -1.09 9.35
CA PHE A 76 -5.55 -2.34 9.37
C PHE A 76 -6.41 -3.61 9.52
N TRP A 77 -7.54 -3.53 10.22
CA TRP A 77 -8.50 -4.63 10.37
C TRP A 77 -9.17 -5.06 9.06
N GLU A 78 -9.18 -4.19 8.05
CA GLU A 78 -9.76 -4.47 6.73
C GLU A 78 -8.77 -5.14 5.77
N TRP A 79 -7.48 -5.20 6.15
CA TRP A 79 -6.43 -5.73 5.28
C TRP A 79 -6.58 -7.23 5.00
N GLY A 80 -7.18 -8.00 5.93
CA GLY A 80 -7.51 -9.39 5.70
C GLY A 80 -8.43 -9.59 4.49
N SER A 81 -9.49 -8.77 4.40
CA SER A 81 -10.41 -8.80 3.26
C SER A 81 -9.79 -8.21 1.97
N LEU A 82 -8.91 -7.21 2.11
CA LEU A 82 -8.23 -6.58 0.99
C LEU A 82 -7.30 -7.56 0.25
N PHE A 83 -6.54 -8.34 0.99
CA PHE A 83 -5.61 -9.35 0.45
C PHE A 83 -6.25 -10.71 0.22
N GLY A 84 -7.50 -10.92 0.66
CA GLY A 84 -8.19 -12.20 0.55
C GLY A 84 -7.62 -13.31 1.44
N ASP A 85 -6.65 -12.98 2.30
CA ASP A 85 -5.97 -13.90 3.23
C ASP A 85 -5.58 -13.15 4.51
N SER A 86 -6.20 -13.50 5.62
CA SER A 86 -5.96 -12.86 6.91
C SER A 86 -4.59 -13.17 7.49
N VAL A 87 -4.05 -14.36 7.22
CA VAL A 87 -2.72 -14.77 7.71
C VAL A 87 -1.65 -13.97 6.98
N LEU A 88 -1.77 -13.88 5.65
CA LEU A 88 -0.86 -13.10 4.83
C LEU A 88 -0.93 -11.62 5.18
N ALA A 89 -2.12 -11.06 5.35
CA ALA A 89 -2.31 -9.67 5.77
C ALA A 89 -1.66 -9.38 7.12
N THR A 90 -1.82 -10.28 8.09
CA THR A 90 -1.17 -10.16 9.41
C THR A 90 0.34 -10.17 9.27
N ALA A 91 0.90 -11.07 8.47
CA ALA A 91 2.34 -11.15 8.26
C ALA A 91 2.92 -9.91 7.54
N ILE A 92 2.14 -9.28 6.64
CA ILE A 92 2.49 -8.01 6.01
C ILE A 92 2.49 -6.88 7.05
N LEU A 93 1.41 -6.78 7.83
CA LEU A 93 1.24 -5.73 8.84
C LEU A 93 2.31 -5.82 9.93
N ASP A 94 2.64 -7.03 10.39
CA ASP A 94 3.70 -7.25 11.38
C ASP A 94 5.02 -6.61 10.93
N ARG A 95 5.42 -6.83 9.69
CA ARG A 95 6.64 -6.26 9.14
C ARG A 95 6.56 -4.75 8.92
N LEU A 96 5.43 -4.26 8.39
CA LEU A 96 5.27 -2.84 8.12
C LEU A 96 5.19 -2.02 9.41
N LEU A 97 4.55 -2.54 10.45
CA LEU A 97 4.29 -1.81 11.69
C LEU A 97 5.41 -1.93 12.72
N HIS A 98 6.28 -2.91 12.62
CA HIS A 98 7.32 -3.18 13.62
C HIS A 98 8.20 -1.95 13.93
N HIS A 99 8.59 -1.17 12.92
CA HIS A 99 9.37 0.06 13.07
C HIS A 99 8.68 1.29 12.49
N ALA A 100 7.34 1.27 12.36
CA ALA A 100 6.63 2.31 11.66
C ALA A 100 6.20 3.46 12.56
N VAL A 101 6.16 4.66 11.97
CA VAL A 101 5.39 5.78 12.49
C VAL A 101 4.05 5.79 11.79
N VAL A 102 2.99 5.53 12.54
CA VAL A 102 1.61 5.51 12.02
C VAL A 102 0.96 6.87 12.22
N MET A 103 0.46 7.46 11.14
CA MET A 103 -0.27 8.71 11.15
C MET A 103 -1.71 8.50 10.69
N ASN A 104 -2.67 8.86 11.52
CA ASN A 104 -4.10 8.87 11.14
C ASN A 104 -4.52 10.29 10.78
N ILE A 105 -4.67 10.56 9.48
CA ILE A 105 -5.01 11.87 8.94
C ILE A 105 -6.52 11.92 8.73
N LYS A 106 -7.20 12.77 9.51
CA LYS A 106 -8.63 13.04 9.40
C LYS A 106 -8.84 14.48 9.00
N GLY A 107 -9.81 14.72 8.13
CA GLY A 107 -10.16 16.08 7.70
C GLY A 107 -10.79 16.11 6.31
N ASP A 108 -11.24 17.29 5.94
CA ASP A 108 -11.78 17.55 4.61
C ASP A 108 -10.68 17.43 3.54
N SER A 109 -11.06 16.88 2.38
CA SER A 109 -10.16 16.79 1.24
C SER A 109 -9.68 18.17 0.81
N TYR A 110 -8.35 18.37 0.81
CA TYR A 110 -7.77 19.61 0.30
C TYR A 110 -8.14 19.88 -1.18
N ARG A 111 -8.23 18.82 -1.99
CA ARG A 111 -8.64 18.90 -3.41
C ARG A 111 -10.06 19.43 -3.60
N LEU A 112 -10.93 19.26 -2.60
CA LEU A 112 -12.32 19.75 -2.64
C LEU A 112 -12.46 21.18 -2.10
N LYS A 113 -11.43 21.72 -1.44
CA LYS A 113 -11.47 23.03 -0.81
C LYS A 113 -11.83 24.14 -1.80
N ASP A 114 -11.24 24.12 -2.98
CA ASP A 114 -11.47 25.13 -4.01
C ASP A 114 -12.84 24.94 -4.68
N ARG A 115 -13.32 23.71 -4.83
CA ARG A 115 -14.67 23.42 -5.34
C ARG A 115 -15.76 23.89 -4.37
N LYS A 116 -15.57 23.66 -3.06
CA LYS A 116 -16.48 24.21 -2.03
C LYS A 116 -16.51 25.74 -2.05
N ARG A 117 -15.37 26.40 -2.28
CA ARG A 117 -15.29 27.86 -2.43
C ARG A 117 -16.00 28.39 -3.69
N GLN A 118 -16.08 27.60 -4.74
CA GLN A 118 -16.77 27.93 -6.00
C GLN A 118 -18.28 27.62 -5.96
N GLY A 119 -18.82 27.19 -4.79
CA GLY A 119 -20.25 26.87 -4.62
C GLY A 119 -20.70 25.61 -5.37
N ILE A 120 -19.78 24.81 -5.89
CA ILE A 120 -20.13 23.54 -6.53
C ILE A 120 -20.29 22.50 -5.42
N ALA A 121 -21.54 22.18 -5.07
CA ALA A 121 -21.86 21.08 -4.17
C ALA A 121 -21.18 19.79 -4.67
N SER A 122 -20.46 19.08 -3.80
CA SER A 122 -19.88 17.80 -4.19
C SER A 122 -20.98 16.79 -4.48
N HIS A 123 -20.81 15.93 -5.48
CA HIS A 123 -21.73 14.84 -5.77
C HIS A 123 -22.06 13.99 -4.52
N LEU A 124 -21.14 13.94 -3.56
CA LEU A 124 -21.33 13.27 -2.26
C LEU A 124 -22.31 14.00 -1.34
N GLU A 125 -22.33 15.35 -1.34
CA GLU A 125 -23.28 16.12 -0.55
C GLU A 125 -24.69 16.01 -1.15
N VAL A 126 -24.80 15.97 -2.47
CA VAL A 126 -26.06 15.72 -3.18
C VAL A 126 -26.57 14.30 -2.89
N ALA A 127 -25.73 13.28 -2.98
CA ALA A 127 -26.10 11.90 -2.68
C ALA A 127 -26.56 11.73 -1.21
N GLN A 128 -25.87 12.35 -0.25
CA GLN A 128 -26.25 12.32 1.16
C GLN A 128 -27.55 13.10 1.44
N ALA A 129 -27.85 14.14 0.66
CA ALA A 129 -29.11 14.85 0.76
C ALA A 129 -30.28 13.99 0.26
N TYR A 130 -30.09 13.24 -0.83
CA TYR A 130 -31.09 12.28 -1.33
C TYR A 130 -31.35 11.14 -0.33
N GLU A 131 -30.32 10.58 0.30
CA GLU A 131 -30.48 9.53 1.31
C GLU A 131 -31.22 10.04 2.58
N LYS A 132 -31.11 11.31 2.89
CA LYS A 132 -31.80 11.95 4.04
C LYS A 132 -33.21 12.47 3.73
N GLY A 133 -33.73 12.23 2.51
CA GLY A 133 -35.08 12.62 2.11
C GLY A 133 -35.30 14.15 1.98
N ALA A 134 -34.24 14.91 1.77
CA ALA A 134 -34.35 16.34 1.51
C ALA A 134 -34.85 16.56 0.07
N THR A 135 -36.06 17.00 -0.06
CA THR A 135 -36.63 17.51 -1.35
C THR A 135 -35.93 18.82 -1.68
N ILE A 136 -35.28 18.85 -2.81
CA ILE A 136 -34.70 20.11 -3.34
C ILE A 136 -35.83 20.81 -4.10
N GLU A 137 -36.35 21.91 -3.56
CA GLU A 137 -37.18 22.88 -4.30
C GLU A 137 -36.30 23.72 -5.22
#